data_079fcbd62a93460ca1765f3167b06c2e
#
_entry.id   079fcbd62a93460ca1765f3167b06c2e
#
_cell.length_a   1.000
_cell.length_b   1.000
_cell.length_c   1.000
_cell.angle_alpha   90.00
_cell.angle_beta   90.00
_cell.angle_gamma   90.00
#
_symmetry.space_group_name_H-M   'P 1'
#
loop_
_entity.id
_entity.type
_entity.pdbx_description
1 polymer ?
#
loop_
_entity_poly.entity_id
_entity_poly.type
_entity_poly.pdbx_seq_one_letter_code
_entity_poly.pdbx_strand_id
1 'polypeptide(L)'
;MALGRINKFETFGSVDGPGIRFVVFTQGCPMRCKFCHNPETWSFGNAAGSLGISGNGSAGNGIAGNNCAGNGSAGSNRAGNGSAGYEISAGDLLAKALRYKTYWGKDGGITVSGGEPLAQLDFMLEFFTLAKAAGVHTCIDTSGVTFRRSGEAFAKIERLMQVTDLLLVDIKHIDNVVHKELTGHGNENIIEFFRYLDEIHKPIWIRHVLVPGISDDDAALVRTRDFIRTLGNVERVEVLPYHAFALGKYAELGIEYALKDTQSPTAERVANANEILETAKYTRWKK
;
A
#
# COMPACT_ATOMS: atom_id res chain seq x y z
N MET A 1 19.87 -5.77 -12.07
CA MET A 1 19.65 -5.09 -10.76
C MET A 1 18.55 -4.08 -10.96
N ALA A 2 17.38 -4.35 -10.39
CA ALA A 2 16.23 -3.46 -10.51
C ALA A 2 16.38 -2.28 -9.54
N LEU A 3 16.01 -1.08 -9.98
CA LEU A 3 15.92 0.10 -9.14
C LEU A 3 14.48 0.27 -8.67
N GLY A 4 14.30 0.47 -7.37
CA GLY A 4 13.02 0.83 -6.78
C GLY A 4 12.91 2.34 -6.63
N ARG A 5 11.73 2.86 -6.99
CA ARG A 5 11.38 4.25 -6.71
C ARG A 5 10.69 4.31 -5.36
N ILE A 6 11.34 4.97 -4.43
CA ILE A 6 10.92 5.04 -3.02
C ILE A 6 10.58 6.49 -2.69
N ASN A 7 9.46 6.71 -2.04
CA ASN A 7 9.10 8.02 -1.50
C ASN A 7 9.85 8.30 -0.19
N LYS A 8 9.68 7.40 0.77
CA LYS A 8 10.31 7.47 2.09
C LYS A 8 10.41 6.09 2.72
N PHE A 9 11.02 6.01 3.90
CA PHE A 9 10.93 4.84 4.77
C PHE A 9 10.75 5.29 6.24
N GLU A 10 10.16 4.42 7.04
CA GLU A 10 9.97 4.59 8.48
C GLU A 10 10.62 3.39 9.20
N THR A 11 11.33 3.67 10.30
CA THR A 11 12.20 2.67 10.93
C THR A 11 11.54 1.89 12.08
N PHE A 12 10.41 2.39 12.59
CA PHE A 12 9.69 1.85 13.74
C PHE A 12 8.17 1.75 13.52
N GLY A 13 7.74 1.27 12.35
CA GLY A 13 6.32 1.01 12.09
C GLY A 13 5.79 -0.06 13.03
N SER A 14 4.69 0.22 13.72
CA SER A 14 4.05 -0.68 14.68
C SER A 14 2.66 -1.16 14.24
N VAL A 15 2.17 -0.63 13.13
CA VAL A 15 0.81 -0.92 12.60
C VAL A 15 0.82 -1.52 11.18
N ASP A 16 2.00 -1.77 10.64
CA ASP A 16 2.18 -2.21 9.25
C ASP A 16 2.60 -3.69 9.16
N GLY A 17 2.05 -4.52 10.02
CA GLY A 17 2.35 -5.94 10.15
C GLY A 17 2.77 -6.33 11.57
N PRO A 18 3.20 -7.58 11.79
CA PRO A 18 3.58 -8.06 13.10
C PRO A 18 4.92 -7.45 13.58
N GLY A 19 5.01 -7.19 14.88
CA GLY A 19 6.21 -6.64 15.53
C GLY A 19 6.57 -5.23 15.08
N ILE A 20 7.84 -4.84 15.25
CA ILE A 20 8.36 -3.57 14.75
C ILE A 20 8.86 -3.75 13.32
N ARG A 21 8.50 -2.82 12.44
CA ARG A 21 8.78 -2.92 10.99
C ARG A 21 9.66 -1.78 10.49
N PHE A 22 10.55 -2.12 9.58
CA PHE A 22 11.11 -1.13 8.67
C PHE A 22 10.13 -1.00 7.50
N VAL A 23 9.41 0.11 7.43
CA VAL A 23 8.36 0.34 6.42
C VAL A 23 8.93 1.16 5.27
N VAL A 24 8.82 0.63 4.06
CA VAL A 24 9.25 1.30 2.82
C VAL A 24 7.99 1.78 2.09
N PHE A 25 7.92 3.07 1.79
CA PHE A 25 6.83 3.65 1.01
C PHE A 25 7.30 3.82 -0.44
N THR A 26 6.73 3.03 -1.34
CA THR A 26 7.03 3.12 -2.77
C THR A 26 6.43 4.37 -3.39
N GLN A 27 7.04 4.86 -4.46
CA GLN A 27 6.54 5.93 -5.29
C GLN A 27 5.77 5.35 -6.49
N GLY A 28 4.60 5.91 -6.78
CA GLY A 28 3.71 5.50 -7.85
C GLY A 28 2.51 4.67 -7.36
N CYS A 29 1.31 5.17 -7.63
CA CYS A 29 0.05 4.47 -7.37
C CYS A 29 -0.94 4.77 -8.47
N PRO A 30 -1.59 3.76 -9.09
CA PRO A 30 -2.61 4.01 -10.09
C PRO A 30 -3.93 4.52 -9.50
N MET A 31 -4.19 4.23 -8.21
CA MET A 31 -5.43 4.62 -7.53
C MET A 31 -5.44 6.10 -7.14
N ARG A 32 -6.65 6.64 -6.97
CA ARG A 32 -6.92 8.01 -6.48
C ARG A 32 -7.94 7.95 -5.36
N CYS A 33 -7.60 7.19 -4.31
CA CYS A 33 -8.48 7.02 -3.16
C CYS A 33 -8.79 8.38 -2.51
N LYS A 34 -10.06 8.71 -2.33
CA LYS A 34 -10.51 9.98 -1.75
C LYS A 34 -9.98 10.21 -0.33
N PHE A 35 -9.69 9.12 0.41
CA PHE A 35 -9.12 9.15 1.77
C PHE A 35 -7.61 8.87 1.82
N CYS A 36 -6.87 8.99 0.73
CA CYS A 36 -5.45 8.64 0.69
C CYS A 36 -4.64 9.45 1.70
N HIS A 37 -3.82 8.78 2.53
CA HIS A 37 -2.94 9.45 3.49
C HIS A 37 -1.57 9.83 2.91
N ASN A 38 -1.25 9.31 1.72
CA ASN A 38 0.04 9.52 1.06
C ASN A 38 -0.13 9.99 -0.39
N PRO A 39 -0.87 11.11 -0.65
CA PRO A 39 -1.08 11.60 -2.02
C PRO A 39 0.24 11.94 -2.73
N GLU A 40 1.30 12.25 -1.97
CA GLU A 40 2.65 12.46 -2.47
C GLU A 40 3.22 11.23 -3.21
N THR A 41 2.69 10.04 -2.97
CA THR A 41 3.12 8.81 -3.64
C THR A 41 2.39 8.51 -4.95
N TRP A 42 1.43 9.31 -5.36
CA TRP A 42 0.60 9.02 -6.53
C TRP A 42 1.35 9.04 -7.85
N SER A 43 2.29 9.99 -8.01
CA SER A 43 3.01 10.17 -9.26
C SER A 43 3.97 9.02 -9.53
N PHE A 44 3.93 8.46 -10.74
CA PHE A 44 4.95 7.51 -11.20
C PHE A 44 6.26 8.22 -11.60
N GLY A 45 6.28 9.58 -11.62
CA GLY A 45 7.38 10.39 -12.11
C GLY A 45 7.57 10.26 -13.62
N ASN A 46 8.46 11.08 -14.19
CA ASN A 46 8.84 11.00 -15.59
C ASN A 46 9.92 9.92 -15.79
N ALA A 47 9.61 8.64 -15.57
CA ALA A 47 10.42 7.57 -16.13
C ALA A 47 10.02 7.42 -17.59
N ALA A 48 10.90 7.71 -18.52
CA ALA A 48 10.76 7.37 -19.94
C ALA A 48 10.58 5.84 -20.04
N GLY A 49 9.34 5.39 -20.26
CA GLY A 49 8.98 3.97 -20.31
C GLY A 49 7.53 3.76 -19.89
N SER A 50 6.59 4.35 -20.66
CA SER A 50 5.16 4.23 -20.40
C SER A 50 4.67 2.82 -20.65
N LEU A 51 4.19 2.14 -19.61
CA LEU A 51 3.10 1.19 -19.79
C LEU A 51 1.85 2.02 -20.12
N GLY A 52 1.36 1.91 -21.37
CA GLY A 52 0.28 2.71 -21.91
C GLY A 52 -1.02 2.57 -21.11
N ILE A 53 -1.29 3.58 -20.32
CA ILE A 53 -2.63 3.87 -19.80
C ILE A 53 -2.86 5.34 -20.08
N SER A 54 -3.55 5.62 -21.19
CA SER A 54 -4.00 6.95 -21.57
C SER A 54 -5.09 7.44 -20.63
N GLY A 55 -4.75 8.34 -19.73
CA GLY A 55 -5.69 9.18 -18.98
C GLY A 55 -5.61 10.60 -19.54
N ASN A 56 -6.67 11.06 -20.22
CA ASN A 56 -6.81 12.45 -20.70
C ASN A 56 -6.75 13.44 -19.52
N GLY A 57 -5.73 14.27 -19.52
CA GLY A 57 -5.60 15.43 -18.64
C GLY A 57 -4.69 16.46 -19.31
N SER A 58 -5.26 17.61 -19.66
CA SER A 58 -4.71 18.70 -20.46
C SER A 58 -3.34 19.21 -19.98
N ALA A 59 -2.50 19.53 -20.97
CA ALA A 59 -1.17 20.08 -20.85
C ALA A 59 -1.18 21.54 -20.32
N GLY A 60 -0.34 21.81 -19.32
CA GLY A 60 0.11 23.15 -18.97
C GLY A 60 1.61 23.27 -19.21
N ASN A 61 2.01 24.19 -20.08
CA ASN A 61 3.39 24.52 -20.44
C ASN A 61 4.18 25.14 -19.28
N GLY A 62 5.46 24.79 -19.12
CA GLY A 62 6.34 25.55 -18.22
C GLY A 62 7.79 25.10 -18.18
N ILE A 63 8.59 25.58 -19.08
CA ILE A 63 9.99 26.09 -19.01
C ILE A 63 11.08 25.21 -18.38
N ALA A 64 12.11 24.95 -19.21
CA ALA A 64 13.40 24.36 -18.91
C ALA A 64 14.31 25.27 -18.07
N GLY A 65 15.13 24.69 -17.20
CA GLY A 65 16.15 25.39 -16.42
C GLY A 65 17.25 24.47 -15.91
N ASN A 66 18.38 24.63 -16.45
CA ASN A 66 19.76 24.16 -16.35
C ASN A 66 20.30 23.42 -15.10
N ASN A 67 21.25 22.52 -15.45
CA ASN A 67 22.29 21.84 -14.67
C ASN A 67 23.00 22.64 -13.58
N CYS A 68 23.34 21.96 -12.48
CA CYS A 68 24.66 22.09 -11.85
C CYS A 68 25.01 20.79 -11.09
N ALA A 69 26.19 20.27 -11.38
CA ALA A 69 26.86 19.18 -10.67
C ALA A 69 27.42 19.70 -9.32
N GLY A 70 27.40 18.89 -8.27
CA GLY A 70 27.99 19.23 -6.98
C GLY A 70 28.11 18.01 -6.06
N ASN A 71 29.33 17.72 -5.65
CA ASN A 71 29.80 16.64 -4.78
C ASN A 71 29.17 16.62 -3.38
N GLY A 72 29.04 15.39 -2.89
CA GLY A 72 28.80 14.85 -1.59
C GLY A 72 28.83 15.69 -0.31
N SER A 73 27.83 15.43 0.54
CA SER A 73 27.97 15.22 1.98
C SER A 73 26.61 14.85 2.57
N ALA A 74 26.62 14.03 3.62
CA ALA A 74 25.42 13.60 4.35
C ALA A 74 24.68 14.83 4.91
N GLY A 75 23.52 15.12 4.36
CA GLY A 75 22.66 16.23 4.78
C GLY A 75 21.22 15.80 4.77
N SER A 76 20.53 16.12 5.86
CA SER A 76 19.09 16.02 6.06
C SER A 76 18.31 16.52 4.83
N ASN A 77 17.66 15.63 4.08
CA ASN A 77 16.83 16.01 2.95
C ASN A 77 15.55 16.71 3.45
N ARG A 78 15.57 18.04 3.43
CA ARG A 78 14.35 18.85 3.36
C ARG A 78 13.74 18.64 1.97
N ALA A 79 12.55 18.05 1.94
CA ALA A 79 11.75 17.91 0.72
C ALA A 79 11.37 19.33 0.21
N GLY A 80 11.87 19.68 -0.94
CA GLY A 80 11.33 20.76 -1.76
C GLY A 80 10.17 20.25 -2.60
N ASN A 81 9.18 21.07 -2.82
CA ASN A 81 7.94 20.93 -3.58
C ASN A 81 7.85 19.76 -4.56
N GLY A 82 6.89 18.84 -4.30
CA GLY A 82 6.55 17.75 -5.20
C GLY A 82 7.58 16.61 -5.17
N SER A 83 7.59 15.82 -4.09
CA SER A 83 8.55 14.73 -3.91
C SER A 83 8.38 13.66 -5.00
N ALA A 84 9.26 13.70 -6.00
CA ALA A 84 9.28 12.73 -7.10
C ALA A 84 9.82 11.34 -6.68
N GLY A 85 9.99 11.08 -5.38
CA GLY A 85 10.70 9.91 -4.88
C GLY A 85 12.18 9.89 -5.32
N TYR A 86 12.90 8.87 -4.91
CA TYR A 86 14.28 8.64 -5.34
C TYR A 86 14.47 7.18 -5.73
N GLU A 87 15.47 6.91 -6.58
CA GLU A 87 15.81 5.56 -6.99
C GLU A 87 16.87 4.95 -6.05
N ILE A 88 16.69 3.67 -5.73
CA ILE A 88 17.61 2.92 -4.88
C ILE A 88 17.65 1.46 -5.34
N SER A 89 18.83 0.82 -5.28
CA SER A 89 18.93 -0.61 -5.54
C SER A 89 18.33 -1.43 -4.38
N ALA A 90 17.87 -2.65 -4.69
CA ALA A 90 17.38 -3.59 -3.69
C ALA A 90 18.42 -3.89 -2.60
N GLY A 91 19.70 -4.03 -3.00
CA GLY A 91 20.81 -4.27 -2.06
C GLY A 91 21.07 -3.10 -1.12
N ASP A 92 21.11 -1.87 -1.64
CA ASP A 92 21.34 -0.67 -0.81
C ASP A 92 20.16 -0.43 0.16
N LEU A 93 18.93 -0.67 -0.29
CA LEU A 93 17.76 -0.54 0.57
C LEU A 93 17.80 -1.59 1.69
N LEU A 94 18.16 -2.85 1.35
CA LEU A 94 18.29 -3.90 2.37
C LEU A 94 19.41 -3.55 3.38
N ALA A 95 20.55 -3.07 2.91
CA ALA A 95 21.64 -2.66 3.78
C ALA A 95 21.20 -1.56 4.77
N LYS A 96 20.37 -0.59 4.30
CA LYS A 96 19.76 0.41 5.18
C LYS A 96 18.82 -0.23 6.20
N ALA A 97 17.92 -1.12 5.76
CA ALA A 97 16.94 -1.76 6.65
C ALA A 97 17.62 -2.62 7.72
N LEU A 98 18.63 -3.40 7.37
CA LEU A 98 19.35 -4.29 8.31
C LEU A 98 20.02 -3.56 9.47
N ARG A 99 20.32 -2.26 9.35
CA ARG A 99 20.83 -1.43 10.46
C ARG A 99 19.86 -1.35 11.64
N TYR A 100 18.59 -1.63 11.41
CA TYR A 100 17.51 -1.60 12.41
C TYR A 100 17.05 -3.00 12.84
N LYS A 101 17.68 -4.07 12.35
CA LYS A 101 17.27 -5.46 12.58
C LYS A 101 17.18 -5.81 14.07
N THR A 102 18.03 -5.23 14.91
CA THR A 102 18.04 -5.45 16.37
C THR A 102 16.75 -4.99 17.07
N TYR A 103 16.01 -4.06 16.46
CA TYR A 103 14.76 -3.53 17.03
C TYR A 103 13.52 -4.34 16.61
N TRP A 104 13.63 -5.25 15.64
CA TRP A 104 12.47 -5.98 15.10
C TRP A 104 11.98 -7.10 16.03
N GLY A 105 12.80 -7.53 16.99
CA GLY A 105 12.47 -8.69 17.81
C GLY A 105 12.32 -9.96 16.97
N LYS A 106 11.49 -10.89 17.44
CA LYS A 106 11.27 -12.17 16.73
C LYS A 106 10.22 -12.07 15.61
N ASP A 107 9.26 -11.13 15.71
CA ASP A 107 8.08 -11.06 14.84
C ASP A 107 8.16 -9.89 13.83
N GLY A 108 9.09 -8.97 14.01
CA GLY A 108 9.26 -7.82 13.14
C GLY A 108 10.02 -8.12 11.85
N GLY A 109 10.22 -7.10 11.03
CA GLY A 109 10.89 -7.25 9.74
C GLY A 109 10.69 -6.07 8.81
N ILE A 110 10.55 -6.33 7.53
CA ILE A 110 10.36 -5.32 6.48
C ILE A 110 8.91 -5.36 5.99
N THR A 111 8.28 -4.18 5.86
CA THR A 111 7.02 -4.00 5.12
C THR A 111 7.25 -3.04 3.96
N VAL A 112 6.75 -3.39 2.79
CA VAL A 112 6.69 -2.47 1.65
C VAL A 112 5.25 -2.06 1.43
N SER A 113 5.02 -0.75 1.52
CA SER A 113 3.73 -0.05 1.43
C SER A 113 3.87 1.18 0.51
N GLY A 114 3.10 2.22 0.71
CA GLY A 114 3.29 3.55 0.12
C GLY A 114 2.31 3.91 -0.95
N GLY A 115 2.74 3.95 -2.21
CA GLY A 115 1.88 4.00 -3.39
C GLY A 115 1.24 2.63 -3.63
N GLU A 116 1.68 1.93 -4.68
CA GLU A 116 1.28 0.53 -4.90
C GLU A 116 2.55 -0.32 -5.13
N PRO A 117 2.97 -1.13 -4.15
CA PRO A 117 4.19 -1.93 -4.28
C PRO A 117 4.20 -2.86 -5.49
N LEU A 118 3.05 -3.48 -5.82
CA LEU A 118 2.93 -4.39 -6.95
C LEU A 118 3.04 -3.69 -8.32
N ALA A 119 3.12 -2.36 -8.35
CA ALA A 119 3.47 -1.61 -9.56
C ALA A 119 4.97 -1.68 -9.89
N GLN A 120 5.81 -2.19 -8.99
CA GLN A 120 7.28 -2.29 -9.13
C GLN A 120 7.76 -3.74 -8.95
N LEU A 121 7.16 -4.69 -9.65
CA LEU A 121 7.35 -6.14 -9.44
C LEU A 121 8.80 -6.60 -9.51
N ASP A 122 9.60 -6.11 -10.47
CA ASP A 122 11.00 -6.52 -10.62
C ASP A 122 11.85 -6.11 -9.40
N PHE A 123 11.64 -4.89 -8.91
CA PHE A 123 12.28 -4.41 -7.70
C PHE A 123 11.81 -5.18 -6.46
N MET A 124 10.50 -5.36 -6.31
CA MET A 124 9.91 -6.10 -5.18
C MET A 124 10.45 -7.52 -5.09
N LEU A 125 10.52 -8.23 -6.23
CA LEU A 125 11.03 -9.59 -6.31
C LEU A 125 12.52 -9.66 -5.90
N GLU A 126 13.36 -8.77 -6.43
CA GLU A 126 14.79 -8.72 -6.07
C GLU A 126 14.95 -8.37 -4.58
N PHE A 127 14.25 -7.35 -4.09
CA PHE A 127 14.34 -6.88 -2.71
C PHE A 127 13.93 -7.95 -1.69
N PHE A 128 12.79 -8.62 -1.93
CA PHE A 128 12.31 -9.66 -1.03
C PHE A 128 13.14 -10.95 -1.11
N THR A 129 13.66 -11.28 -2.28
CA THR A 129 14.62 -12.39 -2.40
C THR A 129 15.83 -12.17 -1.52
N LEU A 130 16.43 -10.96 -1.57
CA LEU A 130 17.57 -10.60 -0.73
C LEU A 130 17.18 -10.55 0.77
N ALA A 131 16.02 -10.02 1.10
CA ALA A 131 15.53 -9.97 2.48
C ALA A 131 15.33 -11.38 3.06
N LYS A 132 14.74 -12.31 2.29
CA LYS A 132 14.58 -13.71 2.71
C LYS A 132 15.93 -14.41 2.89
N ALA A 133 16.90 -14.19 2.00
CA ALA A 133 18.26 -14.72 2.14
C ALA A 133 18.96 -14.21 3.41
N ALA A 134 18.61 -13.00 3.89
CA ALA A 134 19.08 -12.43 5.15
C ALA A 134 18.27 -12.86 6.39
N GLY A 135 17.31 -13.79 6.24
CA GLY A 135 16.44 -14.27 7.32
C GLY A 135 15.49 -13.22 7.86
N VAL A 136 14.98 -12.35 6.98
CA VAL A 136 14.06 -11.25 7.34
C VAL A 136 12.64 -11.62 6.98
N HIS A 137 11.70 -11.37 7.90
CA HIS A 137 10.26 -11.49 7.63
C HIS A 137 9.80 -10.38 6.69
N THR A 138 9.10 -10.73 5.62
CA THR A 138 8.67 -9.86 4.53
C THR A 138 7.16 -9.67 4.51
N CYS A 139 6.72 -8.42 4.39
CA CYS A 139 5.30 -8.06 4.33
C CYS A 139 5.04 -7.08 3.19
N ILE A 140 3.95 -7.26 2.46
CA ILE A 140 3.46 -6.32 1.45
C ILE A 140 2.16 -5.72 1.95
N ASP A 141 2.05 -4.39 1.94
CA ASP A 141 0.80 -3.66 2.15
C ASP A 141 0.33 -3.11 0.80
N THR A 142 -0.75 -3.65 0.27
CA THR A 142 -1.18 -3.43 -1.12
C THR A 142 -2.69 -3.36 -1.26
N SER A 143 -3.14 -2.66 -2.28
CA SER A 143 -4.54 -2.72 -2.72
C SER A 143 -4.83 -3.92 -3.62
N GLY A 144 -3.81 -4.53 -4.24
CA GLY A 144 -3.98 -5.56 -5.26
C GLY A 144 -4.50 -5.06 -6.62
N VAL A 145 -4.68 -3.77 -6.80
CA VAL A 145 -5.32 -3.19 -8.00
C VAL A 145 -4.59 -3.52 -9.31
N THR A 146 -3.29 -3.73 -9.25
CA THR A 146 -2.47 -4.06 -10.43
C THR A 146 -2.47 -5.55 -10.75
N PHE A 147 -3.07 -6.39 -9.91
CA PHE A 147 -3.12 -7.83 -10.14
C PHE A 147 -3.81 -8.19 -11.46
N ARG A 148 -3.21 -9.11 -12.19
CA ARG A 148 -3.77 -9.75 -13.38
C ARG A 148 -3.28 -11.19 -13.41
N ARG A 149 -4.18 -12.14 -13.57
CA ARG A 149 -3.85 -13.58 -13.57
C ARG A 149 -3.43 -14.05 -14.96
N SER A 150 -2.53 -13.30 -15.59
CA SER A 150 -2.03 -13.63 -16.93
C SER A 150 -0.72 -12.92 -17.25
N GLY A 151 0.03 -13.48 -18.20
CA GLY A 151 1.23 -12.88 -18.76
C GLY A 151 2.43 -12.88 -17.83
N GLU A 152 3.49 -12.16 -18.22
CA GLU A 152 4.76 -12.09 -17.49
C GLU A 152 4.61 -11.51 -16.08
N ALA A 153 3.71 -10.54 -15.91
CA ALA A 153 3.46 -9.93 -14.59
C ALA A 153 2.94 -10.96 -13.58
N PHE A 154 2.08 -11.89 -14.01
CA PHE A 154 1.59 -12.96 -13.15
C PHE A 154 2.70 -13.91 -12.72
N ALA A 155 3.59 -14.33 -13.63
CA ALA A 155 4.74 -15.16 -13.30
C ALA A 155 5.68 -14.47 -12.29
N LYS A 156 5.83 -13.14 -12.35
CA LYS A 156 6.58 -12.38 -11.34
C LYS A 156 5.86 -12.37 -9.98
N ILE A 157 4.53 -12.23 -9.98
CA ILE A 157 3.73 -12.31 -8.75
C ILE A 157 3.85 -13.68 -8.09
N GLU A 158 3.75 -14.78 -8.85
CA GLU A 158 3.92 -16.14 -8.31
C GLU A 158 5.28 -16.29 -7.60
N ARG A 159 6.35 -15.81 -8.23
CA ARG A 159 7.69 -15.82 -7.62
C ARG A 159 7.79 -14.91 -6.40
N LEU A 160 7.17 -13.72 -6.44
CA LEU A 160 7.15 -12.79 -5.32
C LEU A 160 6.42 -13.38 -4.12
N MET A 161 5.32 -14.11 -4.35
CA MET A 161 4.60 -14.80 -3.26
C MET A 161 5.45 -15.87 -2.56
N GLN A 162 6.41 -16.49 -3.23
CA GLN A 162 7.32 -17.47 -2.59
C GLN A 162 8.27 -16.82 -1.57
N VAL A 163 8.58 -15.53 -1.74
CA VAL A 163 9.48 -14.76 -0.87
C VAL A 163 8.74 -13.71 -0.02
N THR A 164 7.41 -13.79 0.04
CA THR A 164 6.55 -12.95 0.88
C THR A 164 5.95 -13.79 1.99
N ASP A 165 6.06 -13.37 3.24
CA ASP A 165 5.49 -14.10 4.38
C ASP A 165 4.05 -13.70 4.66
N LEU A 166 3.71 -12.41 4.52
CA LEU A 166 2.40 -11.86 4.86
C LEU A 166 2.00 -10.77 3.85
N LEU A 167 0.70 -10.65 3.58
CA LEU A 167 0.17 -9.47 2.93
C LEU A 167 -0.87 -8.79 3.80
N LEU A 168 -0.83 -7.45 3.82
CA LEU A 168 -1.91 -6.59 4.26
C LEU A 168 -2.65 -6.16 3.00
N VAL A 169 -3.92 -6.52 2.87
CA VAL A 169 -4.69 -6.25 1.65
C VAL A 169 -5.96 -5.49 1.98
N ASP A 170 -6.16 -4.38 1.28
CA ASP A 170 -7.32 -3.53 1.51
C ASP A 170 -8.58 -4.02 0.79
N ILE A 171 -9.70 -4.13 1.50
CA ILE A 171 -11.04 -4.09 0.91
C ILE A 171 -11.60 -2.68 1.12
N LYS A 172 -11.43 -1.81 0.13
CA LYS A 172 -11.86 -0.41 0.26
C LYS A 172 -13.38 -0.25 0.14
N HIS A 173 -14.01 -1.06 -0.69
CA HIS A 173 -15.46 -1.27 -0.76
C HIS A 173 -15.77 -2.55 -1.53
N ILE A 174 -16.80 -3.31 -1.08
CA ILE A 174 -17.18 -4.59 -1.72
C ILE A 174 -17.97 -4.36 -3.01
N ASP A 175 -18.76 -3.30 -3.09
CA ASP A 175 -19.49 -2.92 -4.29
C ASP A 175 -18.55 -2.25 -5.29
N ASN A 176 -18.54 -2.75 -6.53
CA ASN A 176 -17.62 -2.31 -7.57
C ASN A 176 -17.85 -0.86 -8.02
N VAL A 177 -19.10 -0.42 -8.07
CA VAL A 177 -19.43 0.95 -8.47
C VAL A 177 -18.94 1.93 -7.43
N VAL A 178 -19.29 1.70 -6.16
CA VAL A 178 -18.84 2.54 -5.03
C VAL A 178 -17.32 2.50 -4.89
N HIS A 179 -16.70 1.32 -5.07
CA HIS A 179 -15.24 1.19 -5.06
C HIS A 179 -14.60 2.08 -6.15
N LYS A 180 -15.17 2.10 -7.36
CA LYS A 180 -14.67 2.92 -8.47
C LYS A 180 -14.83 4.42 -8.17
N GLU A 181 -15.94 4.83 -7.59
CA GLU A 181 -16.17 6.22 -7.18
C GLU A 181 -15.21 6.66 -6.07
N LEU A 182 -14.89 5.74 -5.14
CA LEU A 182 -14.02 6.00 -4.01
C LEU A 182 -12.53 6.05 -4.37
N THR A 183 -12.11 5.24 -5.36
CA THR A 183 -10.69 4.96 -5.62
C THR A 183 -10.23 5.26 -7.05
N GLY A 184 -11.15 5.50 -7.97
CA GLY A 184 -10.89 5.65 -9.41
C GLY A 184 -10.79 4.31 -10.17
N HIS A 185 -10.88 3.16 -9.50
CA HIS A 185 -10.75 1.82 -10.09
C HIS A 185 -11.85 0.87 -9.63
N GLY A 186 -12.25 -0.08 -10.48
CA GLY A 186 -13.07 -1.22 -10.07
C GLY A 186 -12.30 -2.14 -9.11
N ASN A 187 -13.03 -3.05 -8.46
CA ASN A 187 -12.46 -3.99 -7.50
C ASN A 187 -12.30 -5.43 -8.02
N GLU A 188 -12.63 -5.68 -9.30
CA GLU A 188 -12.62 -7.03 -9.87
C GLU A 188 -11.26 -7.71 -9.73
N ASN A 189 -10.18 -6.99 -10.05
CA ASN A 189 -8.82 -7.51 -9.91
C ASN A 189 -8.43 -7.75 -8.45
N ILE A 190 -8.93 -6.91 -7.55
CA ILE A 190 -8.67 -7.02 -6.11
C ILE A 190 -9.36 -8.28 -5.56
N ILE A 191 -10.62 -8.50 -5.93
CA ILE A 191 -11.36 -9.71 -5.55
C ILE A 191 -10.69 -10.98 -6.12
N GLU A 192 -10.21 -10.91 -7.37
CA GLU A 192 -9.46 -12.02 -7.96
C GLU A 192 -8.12 -12.24 -7.24
N PHE A 193 -7.43 -11.18 -6.80
CA PHE A 193 -6.21 -11.29 -6.02
C PHE A 193 -6.45 -11.98 -4.67
N PHE A 194 -7.51 -11.64 -3.95
CA PHE A 194 -7.89 -12.34 -2.73
C PHE A 194 -8.10 -13.84 -2.95
N ARG A 195 -8.82 -14.21 -4.00
CA ARG A 195 -9.05 -15.62 -4.36
C ARG A 195 -7.75 -16.34 -4.71
N TYR A 196 -6.87 -15.70 -5.46
CA TYR A 196 -5.55 -16.24 -5.77
C TYR A 196 -4.71 -16.47 -4.51
N LEU A 197 -4.69 -15.50 -3.57
CA LEU A 197 -3.97 -15.63 -2.30
C LEU A 197 -4.55 -16.76 -1.43
N ASP A 198 -5.86 -16.98 -1.47
CA ASP A 198 -6.52 -18.10 -0.79
C ASP A 198 -6.14 -19.44 -1.41
N GLU A 199 -6.16 -19.57 -2.74
CA GLU A 199 -5.75 -20.78 -3.45
C GLU A 199 -4.32 -21.23 -3.10
N ILE A 200 -3.40 -20.28 -2.95
CA ILE A 200 -2.00 -20.59 -2.57
C ILE A 200 -1.77 -20.60 -1.06
N HIS A 201 -2.84 -20.49 -0.26
CA HIS A 201 -2.81 -20.45 1.21
C HIS A 201 -1.85 -19.38 1.77
N LYS A 202 -1.71 -18.24 1.09
CA LYS A 202 -0.87 -17.13 1.52
C LYS A 202 -1.51 -16.39 2.68
N PRO A 203 -0.85 -16.27 3.86
CA PRO A 203 -1.40 -15.51 5.00
C PRO A 203 -1.71 -14.08 4.63
N ILE A 204 -2.90 -13.62 5.00
CA ILE A 204 -3.31 -12.23 4.79
C ILE A 204 -3.94 -11.59 6.04
N TRP A 205 -3.71 -10.29 6.19
CA TRP A 205 -4.51 -9.41 7.02
C TRP A 205 -5.36 -8.54 6.12
N ILE A 206 -6.64 -8.43 6.42
CA ILE A 206 -7.57 -7.59 5.66
C ILE A 206 -7.75 -6.27 6.38
N ARG A 207 -7.64 -5.17 5.65
CA ARG A 207 -7.89 -3.82 6.14
C ARG A 207 -9.11 -3.21 5.47
N HIS A 208 -9.95 -2.58 6.27
CA HIS A 208 -11.10 -1.83 5.79
C HIS A 208 -11.12 -0.44 6.43
N VAL A 209 -10.99 0.61 5.62
CA VAL A 209 -11.10 2.00 6.09
C VAL A 209 -12.57 2.36 6.19
N LEU A 210 -13.03 2.69 7.41
CA LEU A 210 -14.41 3.04 7.70
C LEU A 210 -14.64 4.55 7.49
N VAL A 211 -15.13 4.91 6.31
CA VAL A 211 -15.41 6.30 5.91
C VAL A 211 -16.92 6.55 6.04
N PRO A 212 -17.36 7.46 6.96
CA PRO A 212 -18.76 7.75 7.14
C PRO A 212 -19.48 8.19 5.87
N GLY A 213 -20.64 7.58 5.61
CA GLY A 213 -21.46 7.83 4.42
C GLY A 213 -20.94 7.23 3.12
N ILE A 214 -19.82 6.46 3.15
CA ILE A 214 -19.24 5.85 1.94
C ILE A 214 -19.01 4.36 2.14
N SER A 215 -18.16 3.97 3.11
CA SER A 215 -17.77 2.56 3.34
C SER A 215 -18.27 2.02 4.68
N ASP A 216 -19.13 2.75 5.36
CA ASP A 216 -19.69 2.40 6.66
C ASP A 216 -21.15 1.90 6.60
N ASP A 217 -21.72 1.68 5.42
CA ASP A 217 -23.07 1.11 5.26
C ASP A 217 -23.12 -0.35 5.76
N ASP A 218 -24.10 -0.67 6.62
CA ASP A 218 -24.21 -2.00 7.23
C ASP A 218 -24.42 -3.11 6.20
N ALA A 219 -25.20 -2.88 5.14
CA ALA A 219 -25.42 -3.88 4.11
C ALA A 219 -24.15 -4.14 3.30
N ALA A 220 -23.31 -3.11 3.05
CA ALA A 220 -22.01 -3.27 2.44
C ALA A 220 -21.03 -4.01 3.35
N LEU A 221 -21.01 -3.70 4.65
CA LEU A 221 -20.19 -4.41 5.63
C LEU A 221 -20.61 -5.90 5.75
N VAL A 222 -21.89 -6.21 5.72
CA VAL A 222 -22.41 -7.59 5.70
C VAL A 222 -21.89 -8.33 4.45
N ARG A 223 -22.00 -7.75 3.25
CA ARG A 223 -21.46 -8.36 2.03
C ARG A 223 -19.93 -8.53 2.07
N THR A 224 -19.23 -7.56 2.67
CA THR A 224 -17.78 -7.65 2.89
C THR A 224 -17.44 -8.81 3.82
N ARG A 225 -18.13 -8.96 4.94
CA ARG A 225 -17.99 -10.11 5.86
C ARG A 225 -18.25 -11.43 5.14
N ASP A 226 -19.34 -11.50 4.37
CA ASP A 226 -19.72 -12.74 3.69
C ASP A 226 -18.66 -13.13 2.64
N PHE A 227 -18.05 -12.17 1.96
CA PHE A 227 -16.88 -12.41 1.12
C PHE A 227 -15.67 -12.89 1.94
N ILE A 228 -15.32 -12.21 3.03
CA ILE A 228 -14.20 -12.61 3.90
C ILE A 228 -14.35 -14.05 4.40
N ARG A 229 -15.57 -14.47 4.74
CA ARG A 229 -15.88 -15.84 5.19
C ARG A 229 -15.61 -16.92 4.14
N THR A 230 -15.54 -16.56 2.85
CA THR A 230 -15.18 -17.51 1.78
C THR A 230 -13.67 -17.80 1.73
N LEU A 231 -12.84 -17.03 2.43
CA LEU A 231 -11.38 -17.12 2.42
C LEU A 231 -10.86 -17.91 3.63
N GLY A 232 -10.03 -18.92 3.38
CA GLY A 232 -9.44 -19.77 4.42
C GLY A 232 -8.12 -19.25 4.99
N ASN A 233 -7.48 -18.29 4.32
CA ASN A 233 -6.12 -17.80 4.61
C ASN A 233 -6.07 -16.51 5.44
N VAL A 234 -7.22 -15.96 5.86
CA VAL A 234 -7.30 -14.71 6.64
C VAL A 234 -6.85 -14.95 8.07
N GLU A 235 -5.85 -14.21 8.53
CA GLU A 235 -5.35 -14.25 9.91
C GLU A 235 -5.88 -13.12 10.78
N ARG A 236 -6.12 -11.95 10.18
CA ARG A 236 -6.61 -10.74 10.85
C ARG A 236 -7.54 -9.94 9.96
N VAL A 237 -8.55 -9.33 10.56
CA VAL A 237 -9.40 -8.30 9.94
C VAL A 237 -9.34 -7.05 10.79
N GLU A 238 -9.06 -5.91 10.17
CA GLU A 238 -8.91 -4.62 10.85
C GLU A 238 -9.88 -3.59 10.26
N VAL A 239 -10.67 -2.96 11.13
CA VAL A 239 -11.42 -1.75 10.81
C VAL A 239 -10.56 -0.55 11.19
N LEU A 240 -10.21 0.27 10.20
CA LEU A 240 -9.40 1.48 10.36
C LEU A 240 -10.34 2.70 10.33
N PRO A 241 -10.53 3.41 11.44
CA PRO A 241 -11.34 4.62 11.44
C PRO A 241 -10.75 5.66 10.48
N TYR A 242 -11.58 6.22 9.60
CA TYR A 242 -11.17 7.36 8.78
C TYR A 242 -10.78 8.56 9.65
N HIS A 243 -9.75 9.29 9.24
CA HIS A 243 -9.36 10.56 9.81
C HIS A 243 -8.75 11.48 8.74
N ALA A 244 -8.89 12.79 8.94
CA ALA A 244 -8.47 13.80 7.96
C ALA A 244 -7.02 14.30 8.14
N PHE A 245 -6.11 13.50 8.72
CA PHE A 245 -4.72 13.92 9.01
C PHE A 245 -3.90 14.25 7.76
N ALA A 246 -4.34 13.80 6.58
CA ALA A 246 -3.68 14.10 5.32
C ALA A 246 -3.96 15.50 4.75
N LEU A 247 -4.90 16.28 5.32
CA LEU A 247 -5.30 17.61 4.80
C LEU A 247 -4.11 18.53 4.49
N GLY A 248 -3.11 18.58 5.39
CA GLY A 248 -1.90 19.39 5.18
C GLY A 248 -1.12 18.99 3.93
N LYS A 249 -0.97 17.69 3.69
CA LYS A 249 -0.27 17.16 2.50
C LYS A 249 -0.99 17.51 1.19
N TYR A 250 -2.33 17.45 1.18
CA TYR A 250 -3.12 17.84 0.01
C TYR A 250 -2.96 19.33 -0.29
N ALA A 251 -2.98 20.17 0.74
CA ALA A 251 -2.76 21.61 0.59
C ALA A 251 -1.35 21.91 0.05
N GLU A 252 -0.30 21.25 0.57
CA GLU A 252 1.08 21.38 0.09
C GLU A 252 1.25 20.95 -1.38
N LEU A 253 0.46 19.97 -1.83
CA LEU A 253 0.47 19.48 -3.21
C LEU A 253 -0.44 20.27 -4.14
N GLY A 254 -1.22 21.23 -3.63
CA GLY A 254 -2.22 21.97 -4.40
C GLY A 254 -3.38 21.10 -4.90
N ILE A 255 -3.68 20.00 -4.20
CA ILE A 255 -4.76 19.06 -4.54
C ILE A 255 -5.94 19.30 -3.61
N GLU A 256 -7.16 19.40 -4.15
CA GLU A 256 -8.35 19.48 -3.32
C GLU A 256 -8.60 18.14 -2.61
N TYR A 257 -8.80 18.18 -1.27
CA TYR A 257 -9.13 16.98 -0.51
C TYR A 257 -10.64 16.71 -0.57
N ALA A 258 -11.01 15.63 -1.24
CA ALA A 258 -12.39 15.30 -1.54
C ALA A 258 -13.26 15.03 -0.28
N LEU A 259 -12.66 14.70 0.85
CA LEU A 259 -13.33 14.37 2.11
C LEU A 259 -13.09 15.42 3.21
N LYS A 260 -12.83 16.68 2.83
CA LYS A 260 -12.50 17.78 3.76
C LYS A 260 -13.58 18.03 4.83
N ASP A 261 -14.84 17.76 4.48
CA ASP A 261 -16.00 17.97 5.37
C ASP A 261 -16.48 16.66 6.05
N THR A 262 -15.81 15.53 5.78
CA THR A 262 -16.16 14.24 6.36
C THR A 262 -15.57 14.11 7.77
N GLN A 263 -16.41 13.89 8.76
CA GLN A 263 -15.99 13.66 10.14
C GLN A 263 -15.44 12.24 10.32
N SER A 264 -14.61 12.04 11.35
CA SER A 264 -14.23 10.69 11.76
C SER A 264 -15.45 9.90 12.26
N PRO A 265 -15.51 8.57 12.05
CA PRO A 265 -16.59 7.76 12.59
C PRO A 265 -16.60 7.78 14.13
N THR A 266 -17.77 7.68 14.74
CA THR A 266 -17.89 7.57 16.20
C THR A 266 -17.34 6.23 16.69
N ALA A 267 -16.99 6.16 17.99
CA ALA A 267 -16.53 4.91 18.59
C ALA A 267 -17.58 3.80 18.48
N GLU A 268 -18.88 4.13 18.62
CA GLU A 268 -20.00 3.20 18.47
C GLU A 268 -20.07 2.67 17.03
N ARG A 269 -19.85 3.54 16.03
CA ARG A 269 -19.87 3.12 14.62
C ARG A 269 -18.71 2.18 14.30
N VAL A 270 -17.52 2.45 14.85
CA VAL A 270 -16.35 1.58 14.74
C VAL A 270 -16.60 0.23 15.43
N ALA A 271 -17.19 0.24 16.64
CA ALA A 271 -17.53 -0.99 17.36
C ALA A 271 -18.53 -1.84 16.56
N ASN A 272 -19.61 -1.22 16.04
CA ASN A 272 -20.60 -1.89 15.21
C ASN A 272 -19.98 -2.49 13.93
N ALA A 273 -19.09 -1.77 13.22
CA ALA A 273 -18.39 -2.29 12.06
C ALA A 273 -17.51 -3.49 12.40
N ASN A 274 -16.80 -3.46 13.55
CA ASN A 274 -16.01 -4.60 14.03
C ASN A 274 -16.90 -5.81 14.35
N GLU A 275 -18.09 -5.61 14.91
CA GLU A 275 -19.06 -6.67 15.17
C GLU A 275 -19.59 -7.28 13.88
N ILE A 276 -20.02 -6.45 12.91
CA ILE A 276 -20.53 -6.92 11.62
C ILE A 276 -19.44 -7.69 10.86
N LEU A 277 -18.21 -7.19 10.82
CA LEU A 277 -17.08 -7.83 10.14
C LEU A 277 -16.48 -9.00 10.94
N GLU A 278 -16.97 -9.25 12.16
CA GLU A 278 -16.52 -10.35 13.04
C GLU A 278 -15.01 -10.34 13.30
N THR A 279 -14.40 -9.15 13.41
CA THR A 279 -12.94 -9.01 13.52
C THR A 279 -12.33 -9.85 14.63
N ALA A 280 -13.06 -10.04 15.75
CA ALA A 280 -12.63 -10.84 16.89
C ALA A 280 -12.44 -12.35 16.59
N LYS A 281 -12.98 -12.88 15.49
CA LYS A 281 -12.81 -14.27 15.08
C LYS A 281 -11.45 -14.54 14.41
N TYR A 282 -10.80 -13.51 13.88
CA TYR A 282 -9.54 -13.61 13.14
C TYR A 282 -8.35 -13.35 14.07
N THR A 283 -7.89 -14.40 14.76
CA THR A 283 -6.87 -14.29 15.83
C THR A 283 -5.58 -15.06 15.55
N ARG A 284 -5.44 -15.65 14.36
CA ARG A 284 -4.24 -16.47 14.02
C ARG A 284 -2.92 -15.70 14.05
N TRP A 285 -2.98 -14.37 13.94
CA TRP A 285 -1.83 -13.48 14.06
C TRP A 285 -1.28 -13.32 15.49
N LYS A 286 -2.00 -13.82 16.51
CA LYS A 286 -1.61 -13.74 17.94
C LYS A 286 -0.70 -14.88 18.40
N LYS A 287 -0.18 -15.68 17.50
CA LYS A 287 0.65 -16.84 17.80
C LYS A 287 2.03 -16.52 18.34
#